data_62be53b1b3fe7a6b753f964342945ebf
#
_entry.id   62be53b1b3fe7a6b753f964342945ebf
#
_cell.length_a   1.000
_cell.length_b   1.000
_cell.length_c   1.000
_cell.angle_alpha   90.00
_cell.angle_beta   90.00
_cell.angle_gamma   90.00
#
_symmetry.space_group_name_H-M   'P 1'
#
loop_
_entity.id
_entity.type
_entity.pdbx_description
1 polymer ?
#
loop_
_entity_poly.entity_id
_entity_poly.type
_entity_poly.pdbx_seq_one_letter_code
_entity_poly.pdbx_strand_id
1 'polypeptide(L)'
;MEKTIDRATLLRKTMWGVDIYAHILRKFYPDEAVIKVVGRDCGISKNPFAGGARTLHIWFQRNNPEDQRSDETAYHKDQFGAIPDGTALDFAELYYKQSGQELLNTLNREMYLNLDMQRTQYSNAPETEINKGPKFSFFKAPISNTKPHKSITIRDAYNYIIGHYAKEQTETLRSITDKKRAKIYKAANFAYATFSGEFDIRSNNAVKAETGLLCIDFDHVAQLEVLFNKLLQDRYFETALLFRSPSGDGLKWVIEVPTSNLSRQAMFTAVENYIKQAYGVQIDKACKDVSRACFLPHDPQAYINPQYE
;
A
#
# COMPACT_ATOMS: atom_id res chain seq x y z
N MET A 1 -25.20 16.43 2.14
CA MET A 1 -24.78 15.97 3.48
C MET A 1 -23.26 15.87 3.45
N GLU A 2 -22.56 16.63 4.31
CA GLU A 2 -21.11 16.42 4.47
C GLU A 2 -20.87 15.02 5.00
N LYS A 3 -19.96 14.28 4.36
CA LYS A 3 -19.63 12.92 4.74
C LYS A 3 -18.81 12.95 6.03
N THR A 4 -19.23 12.20 7.05
CA THR A 4 -18.52 12.06 8.31
C THR A 4 -17.22 11.27 8.08
N ILE A 5 -16.08 11.85 8.41
CA ILE A 5 -14.77 11.18 8.34
C ILE A 5 -14.63 10.28 9.56
N ASP A 6 -14.33 9.01 9.34
CA ASP A 6 -14.07 8.05 10.40
C ASP A 6 -12.67 8.27 11.02
N ARG A 7 -12.63 8.36 12.36
CA ARG A 7 -11.41 8.57 13.13
C ARG A 7 -10.37 7.46 12.90
N ALA A 8 -10.80 6.21 12.89
CA ALA A 8 -9.90 5.06 12.71
C ALA A 8 -9.28 5.06 11.30
N THR A 9 -10.07 5.40 10.29
CA THR A 9 -9.60 5.55 8.91
C THR A 9 -8.57 6.67 8.77
N LEU A 10 -8.79 7.82 9.41
CA LEU A 10 -7.84 8.92 9.40
C LEU A 10 -6.53 8.53 10.10
N LEU A 11 -6.60 7.89 11.25
CA LEU A 11 -5.40 7.43 11.97
C LEU A 11 -4.60 6.40 11.15
N ARG A 12 -5.27 5.44 10.52
CA ARG A 12 -4.59 4.47 9.61
C ARG A 12 -3.89 5.17 8.45
N LYS A 13 -4.52 6.16 7.84
CA LYS A 13 -3.95 6.94 6.72
C LYS A 13 -2.82 7.89 7.14
N THR A 14 -2.63 8.11 8.43
CA THR A 14 -1.62 9.02 8.98
C THR A 14 -0.59 8.29 9.85
N MET A 15 -0.24 7.06 9.48
CA MET A 15 0.68 6.20 10.24
C MET A 15 0.31 6.17 11.73
N TRP A 16 -0.96 5.81 12.01
CA TRP A 16 -1.52 5.77 13.37
C TRP A 16 -1.36 7.09 14.16
N GLY A 17 -1.29 8.21 13.42
CA GLY A 17 -1.21 9.56 13.96
C GLY A 17 0.17 10.20 13.90
N VAL A 18 1.26 9.49 13.59
CA VAL A 18 2.62 10.09 13.52
C VAL A 18 2.71 11.17 12.46
N ASP A 19 2.06 10.97 11.30
CA ASP A 19 2.06 11.99 10.24
C ASP A 19 1.32 13.27 10.67
N ILE A 20 0.36 13.18 11.58
CA ILE A 20 -0.32 14.37 12.16
C ILE A 20 0.67 15.19 12.96
N TYR A 21 1.47 14.56 13.85
CA TYR A 21 2.55 15.25 14.56
C TYR A 21 3.54 15.88 13.59
N ALA A 22 4.01 15.11 12.60
CA ALA A 22 4.96 15.59 11.62
C ALA A 22 4.40 16.78 10.81
N HIS A 23 3.13 16.71 10.41
CA HIS A 23 2.46 17.80 9.69
C HIS A 23 2.43 19.09 10.51
N ILE A 24 2.02 19.01 11.77
CA ILE A 24 1.95 20.17 12.65
C ILE A 24 3.34 20.71 12.97
N LEU A 25 4.29 19.84 13.35
CA LEU A 25 5.64 20.27 13.72
C LEU A 25 6.38 20.93 12.56
N ARG A 26 6.17 20.48 11.32
CA ARG A 26 6.76 21.13 10.12
C ARG A 26 6.25 22.54 9.89
N LYS A 27 5.09 22.93 10.40
CA LYS A 27 4.61 24.32 10.31
C LYS A 27 5.43 25.26 11.20
N PHE A 28 6.02 24.74 12.27
CA PHE A 28 6.91 25.50 13.15
C PHE A 28 8.39 25.34 12.79
N TYR A 29 8.77 24.20 12.23
CA TYR A 29 10.17 23.81 11.95
C TYR A 29 10.30 23.25 10.54
N PRO A 30 10.07 24.07 9.47
CA PRO A 30 9.98 23.59 8.09
C PRO A 30 11.28 22.97 7.55
N ASP A 31 12.42 23.46 8.02
CA ASP A 31 13.74 23.04 7.54
C ASP A 31 14.41 21.96 8.40
N GLU A 32 13.68 21.41 9.38
CA GLU A 32 14.22 20.42 10.30
C GLU A 32 13.60 19.03 10.13
N ALA A 33 14.36 18.01 10.49
CA ALA A 33 13.82 16.67 10.69
C ALA A 33 13.04 16.64 12.02
N VAL A 34 11.73 16.83 11.96
CA VAL A 34 10.86 17.01 13.13
C VAL A 34 10.60 15.75 13.92
N ILE A 35 10.58 14.58 13.26
CA ILE A 35 10.38 13.27 13.88
C ILE A 35 11.34 12.25 13.25
N LYS A 36 11.93 11.39 14.09
CA LYS A 36 12.75 10.27 13.66
C LYS A 36 12.18 8.97 14.24
N VAL A 37 11.56 8.17 13.39
CA VAL A 37 10.98 6.88 13.82
C VAL A 37 12.06 5.82 13.91
N VAL A 38 12.21 5.21 15.10
CA VAL A 38 13.10 4.07 15.33
C VAL A 38 12.29 2.97 16.04
N GLY A 39 11.78 2.03 15.28
CA GLY A 39 10.85 1.02 15.81
C GLY A 39 9.56 1.68 16.30
N ARG A 40 9.23 1.50 17.57
CA ARG A 40 8.05 2.09 18.22
C ARG A 40 8.32 3.42 18.92
N ASP A 41 9.54 3.90 18.93
CA ASP A 41 9.92 5.17 19.53
C ASP A 41 10.23 6.18 18.42
N CYS A 42 9.61 7.35 18.51
CA CYS A 42 9.85 8.47 17.59
C CYS A 42 10.82 9.50 18.20
N GLY A 43 11.38 9.18 19.38
CA GLY A 43 12.33 10.06 20.07
C GLY A 43 11.74 11.35 20.61
N ILE A 44 12.61 12.26 21.01
CA ILE A 44 12.24 13.54 21.59
C ILE A 44 12.33 14.63 20.52
N SER A 45 11.19 15.24 20.21
CA SER A 45 11.02 16.32 19.25
C SER A 45 10.97 17.70 19.95
N LYS A 46 11.13 18.77 19.16
CA LYS A 46 10.87 20.13 19.63
C LYS A 46 9.37 20.29 19.92
N ASN A 47 9.03 20.91 21.05
CA ASN A 47 7.66 21.22 21.42
C ASN A 47 7.35 22.70 21.10
N PRO A 48 6.47 22.99 20.13
CA PRO A 48 6.12 24.36 19.79
C PRO A 48 5.36 25.08 20.92
N PHE A 49 4.71 24.33 21.81
CA PHE A 49 3.99 24.87 22.97
C PHE A 49 4.90 25.12 24.18
N ALA A 50 6.17 24.68 24.11
CA ALA A 50 7.20 24.92 25.12
C ALA A 50 8.36 25.76 24.57
N GLY A 51 8.05 26.78 23.74
CA GLY A 51 9.06 27.65 23.16
C GLY A 51 10.09 26.98 22.27
N GLY A 52 9.80 25.82 21.74
CA GLY A 52 10.69 25.05 20.88
C GLY A 52 11.72 24.19 21.62
N ALA A 53 11.60 24.02 22.93
CA ALA A 53 12.44 23.10 23.70
C ALA A 53 12.23 21.65 23.25
N ARG A 54 13.29 20.82 23.26
CA ARG A 54 13.20 19.40 22.94
C ARG A 54 12.67 18.61 24.14
N THR A 55 11.38 18.58 24.29
CA THR A 55 10.68 18.00 25.45
C THR A 55 9.53 17.06 25.05
N LEU A 56 9.14 17.05 23.77
CA LEU A 56 8.00 16.30 23.27
C LEU A 56 8.46 14.89 22.88
N HIS A 57 8.23 13.91 23.75
CA HIS A 57 8.44 12.50 23.46
C HIS A 57 7.23 11.93 22.74
N ILE A 58 7.44 11.24 21.62
CA ILE A 58 6.40 10.61 20.80
C ILE A 58 6.75 9.14 20.62
N TRP A 59 5.76 8.24 20.83
CA TRP A 59 5.93 6.79 20.66
C TRP A 59 4.63 6.12 20.23
N PHE A 60 4.73 4.88 19.73
CA PHE A 60 3.55 4.04 19.44
C PHE A 60 3.17 3.20 20.66
N GLN A 61 1.89 3.15 20.96
CA GLN A 61 1.32 2.31 21.99
C GLN A 61 0.19 1.46 21.39
N ARG A 62 0.14 0.17 21.76
CA ARG A 62 -0.97 -0.70 21.38
C ARG A 62 -2.23 -0.29 22.12
N ASN A 63 -3.36 -0.30 21.42
CA ASN A 63 -4.66 0.03 22.01
C ASN A 63 -5.11 -1.04 23.02
N ASN A 64 -4.73 -2.31 22.77
CA ASN A 64 -4.82 -3.39 23.75
C ASN A 64 -3.45 -4.05 23.92
N PRO A 65 -2.74 -3.86 25.04
CA PRO A 65 -1.42 -4.43 25.28
C PRO A 65 -1.38 -5.95 25.30
N GLU A 66 -2.48 -6.60 25.67
CA GLU A 66 -2.60 -8.07 25.77
C GLU A 66 -2.86 -8.73 24.40
N ASP A 67 -3.41 -8.00 23.44
CA ASP A 67 -3.65 -8.46 22.07
C ASP A 67 -2.54 -7.99 21.13
N GLN A 68 -1.73 -8.95 20.68
CA GLN A 68 -0.64 -8.66 19.74
C GLN A 68 -1.12 -8.16 18.35
N ARG A 69 -2.40 -8.31 18.03
CA ARG A 69 -3.05 -7.88 16.78
C ARG A 69 -3.79 -6.56 16.93
N SER A 70 -3.83 -5.96 18.13
CA SER A 70 -4.50 -4.68 18.31
C SER A 70 -3.80 -3.56 17.54
N ASP A 71 -4.62 -2.63 17.05
CA ASP A 71 -4.15 -1.40 16.44
C ASP A 71 -3.22 -0.65 17.40
N GLU A 72 -2.24 0.05 16.85
CA GLU A 72 -1.36 0.95 17.59
C GLU A 72 -1.83 2.40 17.40
N THR A 73 -1.50 3.27 18.33
CA THR A 73 -1.76 4.71 18.22
C THR A 73 -0.51 5.45 18.68
N ALA A 74 -0.18 6.55 17.99
CA ALA A 74 0.90 7.41 18.39
C ALA A 74 0.46 8.31 19.55
N TYR A 75 1.23 8.25 20.63
CA TYR A 75 1.04 9.04 21.85
C TYR A 75 2.18 10.05 22.01
N HIS A 76 1.91 11.08 22.79
CA HIS A 76 2.94 12.03 23.21
C HIS A 76 2.89 12.31 24.70
N LYS A 77 4.05 12.72 25.21
CA LYS A 77 4.24 13.27 26.54
C LYS A 77 5.24 14.42 26.47
N ASP A 78 4.90 15.55 27.07
CA ASP A 78 5.89 16.58 27.30
C ASP A 78 6.61 16.35 28.62
N GLN A 79 7.94 16.35 28.60
CA GLN A 79 8.77 16.04 29.76
C GLN A 79 8.58 17.02 30.93
N PHE A 80 8.17 18.24 30.63
CA PHE A 80 7.99 19.32 31.65
C PHE A 80 6.52 19.72 31.84
N GLY A 81 5.59 19.01 31.19
CA GLY A 81 4.16 19.24 31.38
C GLY A 81 3.63 20.52 30.76
N ALA A 82 4.29 21.06 29.73
CA ALA A 82 3.81 22.24 29.01
C ALA A 82 2.51 21.99 28.24
N ILE A 83 2.24 20.73 27.90
CA ILE A 83 0.97 20.26 27.34
C ILE A 83 0.55 18.96 28.03
N PRO A 84 -0.76 18.62 28.04
CA PRO A 84 -1.24 17.32 28.52
C PRO A 84 -0.66 16.16 27.72
N ASP A 85 -0.51 14.98 28.34
CA ASP A 85 -0.25 13.74 27.66
C ASP A 85 -1.46 13.37 26.79
N GLY A 86 -1.23 12.78 25.60
CA GLY A 86 -2.35 12.43 24.72
C GLY A 86 -1.94 11.77 23.41
N THR A 87 -2.91 11.63 22.53
CA THR A 87 -2.77 11.08 21.17
C THR A 87 -2.42 12.17 20.16
N ALA A 88 -2.18 11.80 18.92
CA ALA A 88 -1.95 12.74 17.83
C ALA A 88 -3.16 13.66 17.58
N LEU A 89 -4.38 13.18 17.83
CA LEU A 89 -5.58 14.02 17.70
C LEU A 89 -5.67 15.05 18.83
N ASP A 90 -5.33 14.65 20.07
CA ASP A 90 -5.27 15.61 21.20
C ASP A 90 -4.23 16.71 20.93
N PHE A 91 -3.08 16.35 20.35
CA PHE A 91 -2.06 17.33 19.93
C PHE A 91 -2.58 18.26 18.82
N ALA A 92 -3.33 17.71 17.87
CA ALA A 92 -3.94 18.50 16.80
C ALA A 92 -5.04 19.43 17.34
N GLU A 93 -5.84 18.99 18.33
CA GLU A 93 -6.82 19.85 19.02
C GLU A 93 -6.18 21.08 19.68
N LEU A 94 -5.02 20.90 20.31
CA LEU A 94 -4.24 22.01 20.89
C LEU A 94 -3.80 23.03 19.84
N TYR A 95 -3.40 22.54 18.65
CA TYR A 95 -2.92 23.41 17.58
C TYR A 95 -4.05 24.12 16.82
N TYR A 96 -5.05 23.35 16.35
CA TYR A 96 -6.12 23.88 15.51
C TYR A 96 -7.24 24.57 16.30
N LYS A 97 -7.31 24.35 17.63
CA LYS A 97 -8.43 24.80 18.48
C LYS A 97 -9.78 24.28 17.98
N GLN A 98 -9.79 23.10 17.40
CA GLN A 98 -10.93 22.38 16.85
C GLN A 98 -10.99 20.99 17.46
N SER A 99 -12.16 20.37 17.49
CA SER A 99 -12.36 18.99 17.98
C SER A 99 -13.37 18.22 17.14
N GLY A 100 -13.48 16.92 17.38
CA GLY A 100 -14.47 16.08 16.73
C GLY A 100 -14.39 16.10 15.20
N GLN A 101 -15.55 16.16 14.53
CA GLN A 101 -15.63 16.10 13.08
C GLN A 101 -14.99 17.30 12.37
N GLU A 102 -15.05 18.48 12.97
CA GLU A 102 -14.43 19.68 12.41
C GLU A 102 -12.91 19.52 12.29
N LEU A 103 -12.26 19.01 13.33
CA LEU A 103 -10.83 18.70 13.31
C LEU A 103 -10.49 17.64 12.24
N LEU A 104 -11.28 16.56 12.17
CA LEU A 104 -11.05 15.49 11.17
C LEU A 104 -11.17 16.03 9.74
N ASN A 105 -12.15 16.90 9.47
CA ASN A 105 -12.31 17.57 8.17
C ASN A 105 -11.11 18.48 7.86
N THR A 106 -10.61 19.22 8.85
CA THR A 106 -9.44 20.09 8.69
C THR A 106 -8.18 19.27 8.39
N LEU A 107 -7.91 18.21 9.16
CA LEU A 107 -6.77 17.32 8.91
C LEU A 107 -6.87 16.64 7.54
N ASN A 108 -8.06 16.15 7.16
CA ASN A 108 -8.28 15.55 5.85
C ASN A 108 -7.93 16.52 4.70
N ARG A 109 -8.37 17.77 4.81
CA ARG A 109 -8.10 18.82 3.81
C ARG A 109 -6.63 19.21 3.78
N GLU A 110 -6.03 19.52 4.91
CA GLU A 110 -4.67 20.06 4.98
C GLU A 110 -3.59 19.02 4.71
N MET A 111 -3.86 17.75 5.02
CA MET A 111 -2.97 16.65 4.74
C MET A 111 -3.28 15.94 3.40
N TYR A 112 -4.29 16.42 2.65
CA TYR A 112 -4.72 15.88 1.35
C TYR A 112 -5.05 14.38 1.40
N LEU A 113 -5.74 13.93 2.48
CA LEU A 113 -6.03 12.52 2.70
C LEU A 113 -7.17 11.99 1.81
N ASN A 114 -8.00 12.88 1.26
CA ASN A 114 -9.13 12.59 0.37
C ASN A 114 -10.17 11.59 0.94
N LEU A 115 -10.37 11.61 2.26
CA LEU A 115 -11.30 10.70 2.96
C LEU A 115 -12.77 11.05 2.76
N ASP A 116 -13.05 12.29 2.34
CA ASP A 116 -14.37 12.83 2.01
C ASP A 116 -14.75 12.62 0.55
N MET A 117 -13.79 12.35 -0.34
CA MET A 117 -14.11 12.01 -1.72
C MET A 117 -14.86 10.68 -1.74
N GLN A 118 -16.09 10.71 -2.29
CA GLN A 118 -16.76 9.47 -2.66
C GLN A 118 -15.85 8.75 -3.66
N ARG A 119 -15.40 7.54 -3.32
CA ARG A 119 -15.12 6.57 -4.38
C ARG A 119 -16.33 6.60 -5.29
N THR A 120 -16.14 7.05 -6.51
CA THR A 120 -17.18 7.05 -7.52
C THR A 120 -17.81 5.67 -7.47
N GLN A 121 -19.11 5.64 -7.10
CA GLN A 121 -19.87 4.41 -6.92
C GLN A 121 -19.82 3.59 -8.21
N TYR A 122 -19.00 2.57 -8.19
CA TYR A 122 -19.26 1.40 -9.01
C TYR A 122 -20.07 0.45 -8.14
N SER A 123 -21.35 0.56 -8.25
CA SER A 123 -22.41 -0.44 -8.20
C SER A 123 -23.64 0.00 -7.39
N ASN A 124 -24.76 0.14 -8.06
CA ASN A 124 -26.08 -0.15 -7.51
C ASN A 124 -26.19 -1.68 -7.34
N ALA A 125 -25.60 -2.23 -6.29
CA ALA A 125 -25.81 -3.62 -5.88
C ALA A 125 -26.34 -3.63 -4.45
N PRO A 126 -27.33 -4.47 -4.10
CA PRO A 126 -27.93 -4.52 -2.78
C PRO A 126 -26.90 -4.99 -1.73
N GLU A 127 -27.02 -4.48 -0.49
CA GLU A 127 -26.13 -4.58 0.67
C GLU A 127 -25.83 -5.99 1.22
N THR A 128 -25.83 -7.03 0.43
CA THR A 128 -25.58 -8.42 0.88
C THR A 128 -24.41 -9.14 0.23
N GLU A 129 -23.63 -8.48 -0.62
CA GLU A 129 -22.37 -9.05 -1.10
C GLU A 129 -21.18 -8.32 -0.44
N ILE A 130 -20.44 -9.04 0.39
CA ILE A 130 -19.08 -8.69 0.81
C ILE A 130 -18.34 -8.23 -0.43
N ASN A 131 -17.84 -6.98 -0.44
CA ASN A 131 -17.19 -6.37 -1.60
C ASN A 131 -15.91 -7.17 -1.93
N LYS A 132 -16.05 -8.15 -2.81
CA LYS A 132 -14.96 -9.10 -3.17
C LYS A 132 -13.85 -8.44 -4.00
N GLY A 133 -13.92 -7.12 -4.23
CA GLY A 133 -12.99 -6.40 -5.09
C GLY A 133 -13.07 -6.78 -6.57
N PRO A 134 -12.23 -6.16 -7.43
CA PRO A 134 -12.20 -6.45 -8.85
C PRO A 134 -11.74 -7.88 -9.12
N LYS A 135 -12.33 -8.53 -10.13
CA LYS A 135 -11.95 -9.86 -10.61
C LYS A 135 -10.99 -9.74 -11.78
N PHE A 136 -10.01 -10.64 -11.82
CA PHE A 136 -9.04 -10.73 -12.91
C PHE A 136 -8.71 -12.19 -13.23
N SER A 137 -8.09 -12.43 -14.39
CA SER A 137 -7.86 -13.80 -14.85
C SER A 137 -6.66 -14.45 -14.18
N PHE A 138 -6.85 -15.71 -13.75
CA PHE A 138 -5.83 -16.60 -13.23
C PHE A 138 -5.54 -17.73 -14.22
N PHE A 139 -4.26 -18.03 -14.41
CA PHE A 139 -3.76 -19.01 -15.36
C PHE A 139 -2.88 -20.04 -14.66
N LYS A 140 -3.10 -21.32 -14.97
CA LYS A 140 -2.16 -22.39 -14.58
C LYS A 140 -0.92 -22.34 -15.46
N ALA A 141 0.21 -22.79 -14.90
CA ALA A 141 1.43 -23.03 -15.68
C ALA A 141 1.15 -23.94 -16.90
N PRO A 142 1.97 -23.84 -17.95
CA PRO A 142 3.06 -22.90 -18.22
C PRO A 142 2.56 -21.53 -18.71
N ILE A 143 3.46 -20.53 -18.84
CA ILE A 143 3.10 -19.18 -19.33
C ILE A 143 2.53 -19.15 -20.76
N SER A 144 2.81 -20.17 -21.56
CA SER A 144 2.22 -20.37 -22.88
C SER A 144 0.72 -20.68 -22.84
N ASN A 145 0.19 -21.08 -21.69
CA ASN A 145 -1.24 -21.28 -21.51
C ASN A 145 -1.95 -19.91 -21.46
N THR A 146 -2.59 -19.52 -22.53
CA THR A 146 -3.27 -18.22 -22.67
C THR A 146 -4.76 -18.27 -22.35
N LYS A 147 -5.32 -19.41 -22.04
CA LYS A 147 -6.72 -19.56 -21.59
C LYS A 147 -6.79 -19.47 -20.07
N PRO A 148 -7.60 -18.56 -19.50
CA PRO A 148 -7.79 -18.48 -18.06
C PRO A 148 -8.33 -19.79 -17.49
N HIS A 149 -7.82 -20.16 -16.33
CA HIS A 149 -8.40 -21.27 -15.57
C HIS A 149 -9.68 -20.83 -14.84
N LYS A 150 -9.64 -19.62 -14.27
CA LYS A 150 -10.78 -18.99 -13.57
C LYS A 150 -10.51 -17.50 -13.37
N SER A 151 -11.56 -16.76 -13.01
CA SER A 151 -11.43 -15.41 -12.45
C SER A 151 -11.22 -15.51 -10.95
N ILE A 152 -10.34 -14.67 -10.41
CA ILE A 152 -10.01 -14.59 -8.98
C ILE A 152 -10.02 -13.13 -8.52
N THR A 153 -10.07 -12.93 -7.19
CA THR A 153 -9.98 -11.65 -6.52
C THR A 153 -8.58 -11.40 -5.97
N ILE A 154 -8.33 -10.20 -5.43
CA ILE A 154 -7.10 -9.86 -4.69
C ILE A 154 -6.89 -10.84 -3.51
N ARG A 155 -7.95 -11.12 -2.75
CA ARG A 155 -7.94 -12.08 -1.64
C ARG A 155 -7.52 -13.48 -2.08
N ASP A 156 -8.07 -13.96 -3.20
CA ASP A 156 -7.72 -15.28 -3.73
C ASP A 156 -6.24 -15.34 -4.15
N ALA A 157 -5.73 -14.27 -4.78
CA ALA A 157 -4.31 -14.17 -5.16
C ALA A 157 -3.42 -14.13 -3.92
N TYR A 158 -3.78 -13.35 -2.90
CA TYR A 158 -3.08 -13.30 -1.62
C TYR A 158 -3.02 -14.68 -0.95
N ASN A 159 -4.18 -15.36 -0.81
CA ASN A 159 -4.25 -16.69 -0.23
C ASN A 159 -3.41 -17.73 -1.01
N TYR A 160 -3.34 -17.58 -2.34
CA TYR A 160 -2.45 -18.40 -3.16
C TYR A 160 -0.97 -18.14 -2.83
N ILE A 161 -0.58 -16.87 -2.70
CA ILE A 161 0.80 -16.44 -2.48
C ILE A 161 1.31 -16.83 -1.09
N ILE A 162 0.52 -16.62 -0.03
CA ILE A 162 0.91 -17.00 1.34
C ILE A 162 0.79 -18.50 1.59
N GLY A 163 -0.04 -19.18 0.80
CA GLY A 163 -0.27 -20.64 0.88
C GLY A 163 0.92 -21.45 0.31
N HIS A 164 0.83 -22.76 0.43
CA HIS A 164 1.91 -23.66 0.02
C HIS A 164 1.86 -24.06 -1.47
N TYR A 165 0.93 -23.52 -2.25
CA TYR A 165 0.68 -23.95 -3.65
C TYR A 165 1.90 -23.80 -4.57
N ALA A 166 2.71 -22.77 -4.37
CA ALA A 166 3.91 -22.49 -5.17
C ALA A 166 5.21 -22.57 -4.35
N LYS A 167 5.18 -23.20 -3.16
CA LYS A 167 6.34 -23.22 -2.26
C LYS A 167 7.52 -23.97 -2.87
N GLU A 168 7.32 -25.19 -3.29
CA GLU A 168 8.36 -26.02 -3.90
C GLU A 168 8.94 -25.39 -5.17
N GLN A 169 8.07 -24.85 -6.04
CA GLN A 169 8.49 -24.15 -7.26
C GLN A 169 9.33 -22.91 -6.94
N THR A 170 8.95 -22.16 -5.89
CA THR A 170 9.66 -20.96 -5.48
C THR A 170 11.03 -21.29 -4.91
N GLU A 171 11.11 -22.28 -4.02
CA GLU A 171 12.37 -22.75 -3.44
C GLU A 171 13.30 -23.31 -4.52
N THR A 172 12.79 -24.13 -5.42
CA THR A 172 13.56 -24.67 -6.56
C THR A 172 14.06 -23.55 -7.46
N LEU A 173 13.21 -22.58 -7.84
CA LEU A 173 13.63 -21.46 -8.67
C LEU A 173 14.79 -20.68 -8.02
N ARG A 174 14.69 -20.41 -6.73
CA ARG A 174 15.71 -19.65 -5.97
C ARG A 174 17.02 -20.40 -5.80
N SER A 175 17.04 -21.72 -5.96
CA SER A 175 18.26 -22.54 -5.97
C SER A 175 18.98 -22.55 -7.33
N ILE A 176 18.31 -22.14 -8.42
CA ILE A 176 18.90 -22.13 -9.76
C ILE A 176 19.77 -20.89 -9.95
N THR A 177 21.08 -21.08 -10.05
CA THR A 177 22.05 -19.99 -10.25
C THR A 177 22.14 -19.53 -11.71
N ASP A 178 21.91 -20.43 -12.67
CA ASP A 178 21.94 -20.07 -14.10
C ASP A 178 20.68 -19.29 -14.49
N LYS A 179 20.87 -18.05 -14.92
CA LYS A 179 19.76 -17.12 -15.25
C LYS A 179 18.87 -17.62 -16.40
N LYS A 180 19.44 -18.32 -17.41
CA LYS A 180 18.65 -18.84 -18.53
C LYS A 180 17.77 -20.00 -18.07
N ARG A 181 18.34 -20.93 -17.29
CA ARG A 181 17.59 -22.05 -16.68
C ARG A 181 16.50 -21.54 -15.73
N ALA A 182 16.80 -20.57 -14.87
CA ALA A 182 15.84 -19.95 -13.97
C ALA A 182 14.66 -19.34 -14.75
N LYS A 183 14.92 -18.62 -15.85
CA LYS A 183 13.88 -18.03 -16.70
C LYS A 183 12.98 -19.10 -17.33
N ILE A 184 13.57 -20.17 -17.85
CA ILE A 184 12.83 -21.31 -18.45
C ILE A 184 12.00 -21.99 -17.37
N TYR A 185 12.60 -22.30 -16.22
CA TYR A 185 11.91 -22.93 -15.10
C TYR A 185 10.71 -22.10 -14.62
N LYS A 186 10.89 -20.81 -14.41
CA LYS A 186 9.82 -19.89 -14.01
C LYS A 186 8.66 -19.90 -15.03
N ALA A 187 8.96 -19.81 -16.32
CA ALA A 187 7.95 -19.80 -17.37
C ALA A 187 7.16 -21.13 -17.47
N ALA A 188 7.79 -22.25 -17.12
CA ALA A 188 7.20 -23.58 -17.21
C ALA A 188 6.38 -23.97 -15.97
N ASN A 189 6.71 -23.47 -14.77
CA ASN A 189 6.22 -24.05 -13.52
C ASN A 189 5.34 -23.13 -12.68
N PHE A 190 5.30 -21.82 -12.95
CA PHE A 190 4.51 -20.90 -12.13
C PHE A 190 3.16 -20.60 -12.75
N ALA A 191 2.12 -20.64 -11.92
CA ALA A 191 0.85 -20.01 -12.21
C ALA A 191 1.03 -18.48 -12.23
N TYR A 192 0.12 -17.78 -12.91
CA TYR A 192 0.19 -16.34 -13.02
C TYR A 192 -1.21 -15.71 -13.11
N ALA A 193 -1.28 -14.42 -12.86
CA ALA A 193 -2.48 -13.61 -12.98
C ALA A 193 -2.26 -12.40 -13.89
N THR A 194 -3.36 -11.87 -14.43
CA THR A 194 -3.40 -10.61 -15.17
C THR A 194 -4.20 -9.60 -14.35
N PHE A 195 -3.56 -9.00 -13.32
CA PHE A 195 -4.23 -8.12 -12.36
C PHE A 195 -5.04 -7.00 -13.00
N SER A 196 -4.64 -6.54 -14.18
CA SER A 196 -5.28 -5.41 -14.87
C SER A 196 -6.55 -5.74 -15.64
N GLY A 197 -6.91 -7.03 -15.77
CA GLY A 197 -8.11 -7.38 -16.52
C GLY A 197 -8.51 -8.84 -16.48
N GLU A 198 -9.78 -9.07 -16.87
CA GLU A 198 -10.33 -10.38 -17.22
C GLU A 198 -10.22 -10.61 -18.73
N PHE A 199 -9.97 -11.87 -19.10
CA PHE A 199 -9.76 -12.30 -20.48
C PHE A 199 -10.46 -13.62 -20.76
N ASP A 200 -10.94 -13.82 -21.98
CA ASP A 200 -11.24 -15.15 -22.50
C ASP A 200 -9.98 -15.83 -23.10
N ILE A 201 -9.10 -15.01 -23.69
CA ILE A 201 -7.75 -15.38 -24.11
C ILE A 201 -6.83 -14.22 -23.74
N ARG A 202 -5.68 -14.49 -23.12
CA ARG A 202 -4.69 -13.46 -22.73
C ARG A 202 -4.10 -12.76 -23.96
N SER A 203 -4.62 -11.59 -24.28
CA SER A 203 -4.18 -10.73 -25.37
C SER A 203 -4.58 -9.29 -25.09
N ASN A 204 -3.75 -8.31 -25.42
CA ASN A 204 -4.09 -6.89 -25.24
C ASN A 204 -5.36 -6.47 -26.01
N ASN A 205 -5.71 -7.17 -27.08
CA ASN A 205 -6.87 -6.87 -27.91
C ASN A 205 -8.12 -7.67 -27.52
N ALA A 206 -8.04 -8.53 -26.49
CA ALA A 206 -9.12 -9.42 -26.07
C ALA A 206 -9.45 -9.26 -24.58
N VAL A 207 -9.31 -8.04 -24.07
CA VAL A 207 -9.73 -7.72 -22.70
C VAL A 207 -11.26 -7.74 -22.62
N LYS A 208 -11.77 -8.50 -21.65
CA LYS A 208 -13.21 -8.61 -21.37
C LYS A 208 -13.68 -7.52 -20.42
N ALA A 209 -12.90 -7.27 -19.37
CA ALA A 209 -13.14 -6.21 -18.41
C ALA A 209 -11.79 -5.73 -17.83
N GLU A 210 -11.59 -4.43 -17.73
CA GLU A 210 -10.48 -3.85 -17.00
C GLU A 210 -10.83 -3.71 -15.51
N THR A 211 -9.84 -3.91 -14.64
CA THR A 211 -10.04 -3.96 -13.18
C THR A 211 -9.80 -2.63 -12.48
N GLY A 212 -9.12 -1.69 -13.13
CA GLY A 212 -8.57 -0.52 -12.44
C GLY A 212 -7.30 -0.84 -11.61
N LEU A 213 -6.78 -2.06 -11.69
CA LEU A 213 -5.51 -2.42 -11.02
C LEU A 213 -4.33 -2.29 -11.97
N LEU A 214 -3.19 -1.85 -11.42
CA LEU A 214 -1.89 -1.85 -12.09
C LEU A 214 -0.91 -2.65 -11.24
N CYS A 215 -0.31 -3.68 -11.85
CA CYS A 215 0.76 -4.45 -11.22
C CYS A 215 2.12 -3.92 -11.71
N ILE A 216 2.89 -3.39 -10.79
CA ILE A 216 4.21 -2.81 -11.03
C ILE A 216 5.26 -3.83 -10.64
N ASP A 217 6.26 -4.02 -11.50
CA ASP A 217 7.34 -4.97 -11.34
C ASP A 217 8.66 -4.23 -11.08
N PHE A 218 9.23 -4.47 -9.91
CA PHE A 218 10.56 -3.99 -9.52
C PHE A 218 11.53 -5.16 -9.56
N ASP A 219 12.45 -5.16 -10.51
CA ASP A 219 13.47 -6.18 -10.64
C ASP A 219 14.79 -5.77 -9.98
N HIS A 220 15.49 -6.73 -9.38
CA HIS A 220 16.84 -6.57 -8.82
C HIS A 220 16.98 -5.41 -7.81
N VAL A 221 16.11 -5.38 -6.81
CA VAL A 221 16.07 -4.34 -5.79
C VAL A 221 17.17 -4.53 -4.75
N ALA A 222 18.11 -3.60 -4.66
CA ALA A 222 19.26 -3.70 -3.74
C ALA A 222 18.85 -3.65 -2.25
N GLN A 223 17.82 -2.87 -1.90
CA GLN A 223 17.30 -2.71 -0.53
C GLN A 223 15.82 -3.08 -0.50
N LEU A 224 15.54 -4.36 -0.70
CA LEU A 224 14.19 -4.88 -0.93
C LEU A 224 13.23 -4.55 0.23
N GLU A 225 13.63 -4.81 1.48
CA GLU A 225 12.80 -4.54 2.66
C GLU A 225 12.54 -3.03 2.87
N VAL A 226 13.53 -2.20 2.56
CA VAL A 226 13.36 -0.74 2.63
C VAL A 226 12.34 -0.25 1.60
N LEU A 227 12.43 -0.76 0.37
CA LEU A 227 11.48 -0.41 -0.67
C LEU A 227 10.09 -0.96 -0.34
N PHE A 228 9.99 -2.21 0.14
CA PHE A 228 8.73 -2.83 0.55
C PHE A 228 7.98 -1.94 1.55
N ASN A 229 8.66 -1.52 2.63
CA ASN A 229 8.05 -0.66 3.65
C ASN A 229 7.69 0.74 3.11
N LYS A 230 8.50 1.30 2.23
CA LYS A 230 8.19 2.59 1.60
C LYS A 230 6.95 2.52 0.70
N LEU A 231 6.78 1.43 -0.07
CA LEU A 231 5.61 1.24 -0.93
C LEU A 231 4.32 1.07 -0.12
N LEU A 232 4.37 0.39 1.04
CA LEU A 232 3.22 0.30 1.95
C LEU A 232 2.79 1.66 2.52
N GLN A 233 3.72 2.61 2.58
CA GLN A 233 3.51 3.95 3.11
C GLN A 233 3.34 5.00 2.01
N ASP A 234 3.13 4.57 0.75
CA ASP A 234 2.95 5.48 -0.36
C ASP A 234 1.72 6.38 -0.16
N ARG A 235 1.90 7.69 -0.43
CA ARG A 235 0.87 8.70 -0.15
C ARG A 235 -0.16 8.84 -1.26
N TYR A 236 0.20 8.44 -2.47
CA TYR A 236 -0.60 8.65 -3.68
C TYR A 236 -1.31 7.38 -4.13
N PHE A 237 -0.64 6.23 -3.95
CA PHE A 237 -1.16 4.95 -4.40
C PHE A 237 -1.41 4.02 -3.20
N GLU A 238 -2.67 3.63 -3.05
CA GLU A 238 -3.03 2.63 -2.05
C GLU A 238 -2.59 1.25 -2.52
N THR A 239 -1.76 0.58 -1.71
CA THR A 239 -1.33 -0.79 -1.98
C THR A 239 -2.52 -1.74 -1.84
N ALA A 240 -2.90 -2.41 -2.92
CA ALA A 240 -3.90 -3.49 -2.88
C ALA A 240 -3.26 -4.82 -2.47
N LEU A 241 -2.09 -5.12 -3.04
CA LEU A 241 -1.31 -6.34 -2.78
C LEU A 241 0.18 -6.05 -3.03
N LEU A 242 1.06 -6.51 -2.13
CA LEU A 242 2.51 -6.36 -2.29
C LEU A 242 3.20 -7.66 -1.88
N PHE A 243 4.09 -8.17 -2.73
CA PHE A 243 4.80 -9.42 -2.48
C PHE A 243 6.13 -9.48 -3.21
N ARG A 244 7.02 -10.35 -2.75
CA ARG A 244 8.32 -10.58 -3.38
C ARG A 244 8.17 -11.34 -4.69
N SER A 245 9.03 -11.03 -5.65
CA SER A 245 9.07 -11.73 -6.94
C SER A 245 9.42 -13.23 -6.78
N PRO A 246 9.11 -14.08 -7.77
CA PRO A 246 9.49 -15.49 -7.70
C PRO A 246 10.99 -15.72 -7.45
N SER A 247 11.85 -14.88 -8.04
CA SER A 247 13.32 -14.96 -7.85
C SER A 247 13.77 -14.48 -6.47
N GLY A 248 12.92 -13.74 -5.73
CA GLY A 248 13.20 -13.24 -4.37
C GLY A 248 13.99 -11.93 -4.32
N ASP A 249 14.45 -11.40 -5.44
CA ASP A 249 15.26 -10.20 -5.56
C ASP A 249 14.51 -8.98 -6.10
N GLY A 250 13.18 -9.07 -6.18
CA GLY A 250 12.30 -8.01 -6.67
C GLY A 250 10.96 -7.99 -5.96
N LEU A 251 10.15 -6.97 -6.26
CA LEU A 251 8.81 -6.78 -5.70
C LEU A 251 7.75 -6.69 -6.78
N LYS A 252 6.55 -7.14 -6.46
CA LYS A 252 5.33 -6.97 -7.24
C LYS A 252 4.36 -6.12 -6.43
N TRP A 253 4.10 -4.92 -6.91
CA TRP A 253 3.24 -3.94 -6.25
C TRP A 253 1.98 -3.74 -7.06
N VAL A 254 0.85 -4.17 -6.52
CA VAL A 254 -0.48 -4.00 -7.12
C VAL A 254 -1.15 -2.81 -6.46
N ILE A 255 -1.50 -1.81 -7.26
CA ILE A 255 -2.17 -0.59 -6.83
C ILE A 255 -3.48 -0.40 -7.57
N GLU A 256 -4.41 0.33 -6.96
CA GLU A 256 -5.57 0.87 -7.67
C GLU A 256 -5.16 2.14 -8.42
N VAL A 257 -5.56 2.23 -9.68
CA VAL A 257 -5.40 3.44 -10.49
C VAL A 257 -6.78 3.95 -10.93
N PRO A 258 -7.00 5.27 -10.94
CA PRO A 258 -8.25 5.82 -11.40
C PRO A 258 -8.53 5.38 -12.84
N THR A 259 -9.73 4.87 -13.10
CA THR A 259 -10.27 4.70 -14.46
C THR A 259 -10.72 6.06 -14.95
N SER A 260 -9.77 6.92 -15.26
CA SER A 260 -10.04 8.28 -15.74
C SER A 260 -10.09 8.31 -17.27
N ASN A 261 -10.39 9.48 -17.84
CA ASN A 261 -10.34 9.74 -19.29
C ASN A 261 -8.90 9.64 -19.89
N LEU A 262 -7.91 9.25 -19.09
CA LEU A 262 -6.54 9.02 -19.53
C LEU A 262 -6.40 7.63 -20.16
N SER A 263 -5.69 7.54 -21.25
CA SER A 263 -5.32 6.25 -21.80
C SER A 263 -4.43 5.47 -20.79
N ARG A 264 -4.50 4.15 -20.84
CA ARG A 264 -3.64 3.28 -19.99
C ARG A 264 -2.15 3.61 -20.14
N GLN A 265 -1.71 3.93 -21.36
CA GLN A 265 -0.33 4.35 -21.62
C GLN A 265 0.03 5.65 -20.89
N ALA A 266 -0.85 6.64 -20.90
CA ALA A 266 -0.61 7.92 -20.20
C ALA A 266 -0.61 7.71 -18.68
N MET A 267 -1.53 6.88 -18.15
CA MET A 267 -1.57 6.50 -16.74
C MET A 267 -0.28 5.80 -16.31
N PHE A 268 0.15 4.79 -17.07
CA PHE A 268 1.39 4.07 -16.78
C PHE A 268 2.61 5.01 -16.79
N THR A 269 2.70 5.92 -17.75
CA THR A 269 3.79 6.90 -17.84
C THR A 269 3.80 7.84 -16.63
N ALA A 270 2.63 8.26 -16.15
CA ALA A 270 2.54 9.09 -14.95
C ALA A 270 3.02 8.33 -13.70
N VAL A 271 2.61 7.06 -13.55
CA VAL A 271 3.06 6.19 -12.44
C VAL A 271 4.57 5.92 -12.53
N GLU A 272 5.12 5.62 -13.72
CA GLU A 272 6.55 5.42 -13.94
C GLU A 272 7.37 6.65 -13.52
N ASN A 273 6.95 7.85 -13.95
CA ASN A 273 7.60 9.10 -13.59
C ASN A 273 7.54 9.36 -12.07
N TYR A 274 6.38 9.14 -11.47
CA TYR A 274 6.22 9.25 -10.03
C TYR A 274 7.17 8.32 -9.27
N ILE A 275 7.19 7.03 -9.61
CA ILE A 275 8.05 6.03 -8.96
C ILE A 275 9.53 6.39 -9.11
N LYS A 276 9.94 6.83 -10.30
CA LYS A 276 11.31 7.28 -10.54
C LYS A 276 11.68 8.48 -9.65
N GLN A 277 10.77 9.43 -9.50
CA GLN A 277 10.99 10.64 -8.69
C GLN A 277 10.94 10.34 -7.19
N ALA A 278 9.96 9.56 -6.73
CA ALA A 278 9.73 9.30 -5.31
C ALA A 278 10.71 8.27 -4.71
N TYR A 279 11.08 7.26 -5.50
CA TYR A 279 11.87 6.10 -5.02
C TYR A 279 13.24 5.96 -5.68
N GLY A 280 13.51 6.69 -6.77
CA GLY A 280 14.76 6.59 -7.50
C GLY A 280 14.97 5.25 -8.23
N VAL A 281 13.91 4.45 -8.41
CA VAL A 281 13.94 3.13 -9.03
C VAL A 281 13.28 3.12 -10.39
N GLN A 282 13.72 2.19 -11.26
CA GLN A 282 13.08 1.95 -12.54
C GLN A 282 12.17 0.74 -12.45
N ILE A 283 11.07 0.76 -13.22
CA ILE A 283 10.10 -0.32 -13.30
C ILE A 283 10.11 -0.96 -14.69
N ASP A 284 9.63 -2.21 -14.79
CA ASP A 284 9.48 -2.88 -16.08
C ASP A 284 8.43 -2.19 -16.95
N LYS A 285 8.84 -1.67 -18.11
CA LYS A 285 7.95 -0.99 -19.06
C LYS A 285 6.85 -1.89 -19.63
N ALA A 286 6.99 -3.20 -19.57
CA ALA A 286 5.95 -4.12 -20.00
C ALA A 286 4.73 -4.15 -19.06
N CYS A 287 4.81 -3.56 -17.87
CA CYS A 287 3.68 -3.40 -16.96
C CYS A 287 2.54 -2.50 -17.50
N LYS A 288 2.80 -1.74 -18.57
CA LYS A 288 1.76 -0.97 -19.29
C LYS A 288 0.72 -1.85 -19.96
N ASP A 289 1.09 -3.08 -20.34
CA ASP A 289 0.21 -3.98 -21.08
C ASP A 289 -0.88 -4.56 -20.16
N VAL A 290 -2.15 -4.43 -20.56
CA VAL A 290 -3.29 -4.93 -19.78
C VAL A 290 -3.21 -6.45 -19.58
N SER A 291 -2.67 -7.17 -20.56
CA SER A 291 -2.47 -8.63 -20.53
C SER A 291 -1.14 -9.08 -19.88
N ARG A 292 -0.44 -8.16 -19.20
CA ARG A 292 0.82 -8.49 -18.52
C ARG A 292 0.64 -9.63 -17.53
N ALA A 293 1.39 -10.72 -17.74
CA ALA A 293 1.40 -11.85 -16.81
C ALA A 293 2.25 -11.51 -15.58
N CYS A 294 1.69 -11.69 -14.40
CA CYS A 294 2.38 -11.61 -13.13
C CYS A 294 2.41 -13.00 -12.47
N PHE A 295 3.58 -13.60 -12.37
CA PHE A 295 3.75 -14.89 -11.72
C PHE A 295 3.46 -14.80 -10.23
N LEU A 296 2.78 -15.82 -9.68
CA LEU A 296 2.40 -15.92 -8.29
C LEU A 296 3.32 -16.91 -7.55
N PRO A 297 4.33 -16.43 -6.81
CA PRO A 297 5.23 -17.27 -6.02
C PRO A 297 4.64 -17.61 -4.65
N HIS A 298 5.39 -18.34 -3.84
CA HIS A 298 5.18 -18.42 -2.40
C HIS A 298 5.93 -17.27 -1.71
N ASP A 299 5.17 -16.42 -1.00
CA ASP A 299 5.70 -15.35 -0.14
C ASP A 299 4.82 -15.20 1.11
N PRO A 300 5.21 -15.80 2.25
CA PRO A 300 4.43 -15.73 3.49
C PRO A 300 4.43 -14.33 4.13
N GLN A 301 5.25 -13.40 3.64
CA GLN A 301 5.31 -12.02 4.10
C GLN A 301 4.61 -11.05 3.14
N ALA A 302 3.83 -11.57 2.19
CA ALA A 302 3.01 -10.75 1.32
C ALA A 302 2.03 -9.91 2.15
N TYR A 303 1.75 -8.70 1.67
CA TYR A 303 0.77 -7.79 2.26
C TYR A 303 -0.49 -7.75 1.39
N ILE A 304 -1.64 -7.76 2.02
CA ILE A 304 -2.94 -7.45 1.41
C ILE A 304 -3.56 -6.25 2.11
N ASN A 305 -4.20 -5.38 1.36
CA ASN A 305 -4.98 -4.29 1.96
C ASN A 305 -6.19 -4.87 2.70
N PRO A 306 -6.42 -4.48 3.98
CA PRO A 306 -7.55 -4.96 4.78
C PRO A 306 -8.94 -4.82 4.12
N GLN A 307 -9.11 -3.88 3.18
CA GLN A 307 -10.38 -3.76 2.44
C GLN A 307 -10.72 -4.98 1.58
N TYR A 308 -9.74 -5.86 1.31
CA TYR A 308 -9.91 -7.08 0.50
C TYR A 308 -9.88 -8.37 1.33
N GLU A 309 -9.67 -8.28 2.66
CA GLU A 309 -9.69 -9.43 3.58
C GLU A 309 -11.09 -10.03 3.84
#